data_2eb7236a7a2d6603368a8fa027e490a2
#
_entry.id   2eb7236a7a2d6603368a8fa027e490a2
#
_cell.length_a   1.000
_cell.length_b   1.000
_cell.length_c   1.000
_cell.angle_alpha   90.00
_cell.angle_beta   90.00
_cell.angle_gamma   90.00
#
_symmetry.space_group_name_H-M   'P 1'
#
loop_
_entity.id
_entity.type
_entity.pdbx_description
1 polymer ?
#
loop_
_entity_poly.entity_id
_entity_poly.type
_entity_poly.pdbx_seq_one_letter_code
_entity_poly.pdbx_strand_id
1 'polypeptide(L)'
;MSRRVVTKEDVLAAKGGLLEVGPDDLVTAAALEASTREGVKIVRAGESAEKPAAATPPPASASPWDGFAAGNAADSAADSTPAAFVTAVGKNRPYVLAEITTKIGELNGDIYDISQRIISGYFSTIFVVDISRVSTDFAGFKRTLEALSREGDYKIVVQHERVFRAMHRI
;
A
#
# COMPACT_ATOMS: atom_id res chain seq x y z
N MET A 1 -23.27 16.83 -24.34
CA MET A 1 -23.50 15.56 -23.60
C MET A 1 -23.98 15.94 -22.22
N SER A 2 -25.18 15.48 -21.83
CA SER A 2 -25.82 15.91 -20.57
C SER A 2 -25.27 15.08 -19.41
N ARG A 3 -24.63 15.72 -18.48
CA ARG A 3 -24.14 15.10 -17.23
C ARG A 3 -25.33 14.93 -16.28
N ARG A 4 -25.66 13.70 -15.91
CA ARG A 4 -26.73 13.41 -14.95
C ARG A 4 -26.16 13.39 -13.54
N VAL A 5 -26.90 13.92 -12.59
CA VAL A 5 -26.56 13.83 -11.17
C VAL A 5 -27.44 12.76 -10.55
N VAL A 6 -26.84 11.70 -10.04
CA VAL A 6 -27.50 10.60 -9.36
C VAL A 6 -27.71 10.96 -7.90
N THR A 7 -28.97 11.02 -7.49
CA THR A 7 -29.38 11.43 -6.16
C THR A 7 -29.85 10.23 -5.32
N LYS A 8 -30.09 10.46 -4.03
CA LYS A 8 -30.69 9.48 -3.11
C LYS A 8 -32.02 8.92 -3.64
N GLU A 9 -32.83 9.74 -4.32
CA GLU A 9 -34.13 9.35 -4.86
C GLU A 9 -34.00 8.33 -5.99
N ASP A 10 -32.99 8.48 -6.86
CA ASP A 10 -32.69 7.53 -7.93
C ASP A 10 -32.33 6.15 -7.36
N VAL A 11 -31.58 6.11 -6.25
CA VAL A 11 -31.23 4.86 -5.55
C VAL A 11 -32.44 4.22 -4.90
N LEU A 12 -33.31 5.00 -4.25
CA LEU A 12 -34.54 4.51 -3.64
C LEU A 12 -35.53 3.98 -4.67
N ALA A 13 -35.57 4.58 -5.86
CA ALA A 13 -36.40 4.09 -6.97
C ALA A 13 -35.93 2.74 -7.52
N ALA A 14 -34.63 2.43 -7.41
CA ALA A 14 -34.02 1.19 -7.89
C ALA A 14 -34.23 -0.02 -6.95
N LYS A 15 -34.91 0.13 -5.81
CA LYS A 15 -35.27 -0.85 -4.76
C LYS A 15 -34.64 -2.25 -4.89
N GLY A 16 -33.43 -2.40 -4.29
CA GLY A 16 -32.77 -3.73 -4.18
C GLY A 16 -32.20 -4.28 -5.50
N GLY A 17 -32.15 -3.46 -6.55
CA GLY A 17 -31.65 -3.83 -7.88
C GLY A 17 -30.27 -3.21 -8.20
N LEU A 18 -29.97 -3.24 -9.50
CA LEU A 18 -28.78 -2.66 -10.09
C LEU A 18 -29.13 -1.27 -10.63
N LEU A 19 -28.41 -0.22 -10.19
CA LEU A 19 -28.51 1.12 -10.73
C LEU A 19 -27.33 1.37 -11.68
N GLU A 20 -27.62 1.44 -12.98
CA GLU A 20 -26.62 1.71 -14.01
C GLU A 20 -26.45 3.23 -14.16
N VAL A 21 -25.21 3.72 -14.03
CA VAL A 21 -24.85 5.14 -14.16
C VAL A 21 -23.86 5.32 -15.30
N GLY A 22 -24.00 6.40 -16.06
CA GLY A 22 -23.09 6.71 -17.15
C GLY A 22 -21.65 7.00 -16.68
N PRO A 23 -20.64 6.89 -17.58
CA PRO A 23 -19.24 7.13 -17.21
C PRO A 23 -18.97 8.57 -16.72
N ASP A 24 -19.76 9.54 -17.18
CA ASP A 24 -19.64 10.95 -16.82
C ASP A 24 -20.63 11.40 -15.73
N ASP A 25 -21.48 10.51 -15.23
CA ASP A 25 -22.51 10.84 -14.24
C ASP A 25 -21.89 11.07 -12.86
N LEU A 26 -22.42 12.05 -12.14
CA LEU A 26 -21.99 12.38 -10.78
C LEU A 26 -22.89 11.65 -9.77
N VAL A 27 -22.30 10.76 -8.99
CA VAL A 27 -22.99 10.11 -7.86
C VAL A 27 -22.75 10.95 -6.61
N THR A 28 -23.84 11.40 -5.97
CA THR A 28 -23.76 12.20 -4.73
C THR A 28 -23.44 11.32 -3.53
N ALA A 29 -22.83 11.89 -2.48
CA ALA A 29 -22.55 11.16 -1.24
C ALA A 29 -23.81 10.56 -0.63
N ALA A 30 -24.93 11.28 -0.68
CA ALA A 30 -26.23 10.78 -0.20
C ALA A 30 -26.76 9.59 -1.01
N ALA A 31 -26.45 9.52 -2.31
CA ALA A 31 -26.79 8.37 -3.14
C ALA A 31 -25.95 7.14 -2.77
N LEU A 32 -24.66 7.35 -2.46
CA LEU A 32 -23.75 6.27 -2.05
C LEU A 32 -24.14 5.68 -0.68
N GLU A 33 -24.52 6.52 0.27
CA GLU A 33 -25.02 6.08 1.57
C GLU A 33 -26.34 5.31 1.44
N ALA A 34 -27.24 5.81 0.59
CA ALA A 34 -28.51 5.15 0.33
C ALA A 34 -28.32 3.79 -0.35
N SER A 35 -27.36 3.65 -1.29
CA SER A 35 -27.06 2.41 -1.97
C SER A 35 -26.59 1.32 -1.00
N THR A 36 -25.74 1.69 -0.05
CA THR A 36 -25.24 0.77 1.00
C THR A 36 -26.36 0.34 1.95
N ARG A 37 -27.27 1.27 2.29
CA ARG A 37 -28.38 1.02 3.23
C ARG A 37 -29.48 0.17 2.63
N GLU A 38 -29.81 0.38 1.36
CA GLU A 38 -30.89 -0.29 0.64
C GLU A 38 -30.42 -1.50 -0.16
N GLY A 39 -29.13 -1.82 -0.14
CA GLY A 39 -28.55 -2.95 -0.87
C GLY A 39 -28.57 -2.77 -2.40
N VAL A 40 -28.63 -1.54 -2.90
CA VAL A 40 -28.63 -1.22 -4.34
C VAL A 40 -27.20 -1.16 -4.84
N LYS A 41 -26.85 -1.94 -5.86
CA LYS A 41 -25.53 -1.91 -6.47
C LYS A 41 -25.46 -0.87 -7.60
N ILE A 42 -24.64 0.16 -7.41
CA ILE A 42 -24.37 1.17 -8.44
C ILE A 42 -23.27 0.62 -9.36
N VAL A 43 -23.53 0.50 -10.66
CA VAL A 43 -22.58 0.03 -11.67
C VAL A 43 -22.46 1.07 -12.76
N ARG A 44 -21.25 1.44 -13.13
CA ARG A 44 -20.99 2.37 -14.24
C ARG A 44 -21.10 1.67 -15.58
N ALA A 45 -21.86 2.25 -16.51
CA ALA A 45 -21.96 1.77 -17.88
C ALA A 45 -20.57 1.83 -18.54
N GLY A 46 -20.06 0.67 -18.97
CA GLY A 46 -18.72 0.53 -19.56
C GLY A 46 -17.71 -0.18 -18.63
N GLU A 47 -18.04 -0.33 -17.37
CA GLU A 47 -17.33 -1.22 -16.47
C GLU A 47 -18.06 -2.57 -16.50
N SER A 48 -17.68 -3.42 -17.45
CA SER A 48 -18.07 -4.83 -17.42
C SER A 48 -17.79 -5.29 -15.99
N ALA A 49 -18.79 -5.99 -15.41
CA ALA A 49 -18.67 -6.62 -14.11
C ALA A 49 -17.49 -7.60 -14.13
N GLU A 50 -16.31 -7.09 -14.10
CA GLU A 50 -15.14 -7.83 -13.71
C GLU A 50 -15.36 -8.10 -12.21
N LYS A 51 -16.01 -9.24 -11.97
CA LYS A 51 -15.98 -9.93 -10.70
C LYS A 51 -14.56 -9.69 -10.17
N PRO A 52 -14.39 -9.14 -8.94
CA PRO A 52 -13.06 -9.09 -8.38
C PRO A 52 -12.55 -10.52 -8.51
N ALA A 53 -11.60 -10.71 -9.41
CA ALA A 53 -10.94 -12.00 -9.55
C ALA A 53 -10.52 -12.31 -8.14
N ALA A 54 -11.10 -13.38 -7.58
CA ALA A 54 -10.62 -13.94 -6.33
C ALA A 54 -9.12 -14.04 -6.55
N ALA A 55 -8.38 -13.21 -5.83
CA ALA A 55 -6.94 -13.19 -5.97
C ALA A 55 -6.54 -14.64 -5.76
N THR A 56 -6.18 -15.29 -6.86
CA THR A 56 -5.62 -16.63 -6.82
C THR A 56 -4.46 -16.49 -5.85
N PRO A 57 -4.44 -17.17 -4.71
CA PRO A 57 -3.32 -17.06 -3.80
C PRO A 57 -2.09 -17.36 -4.66
N PRO A 58 -1.04 -16.54 -4.63
CA PRO A 58 0.15 -16.82 -5.39
C PRO A 58 0.58 -18.24 -5.04
N PRO A 59 1.08 -19.04 -6.00
CA PRO A 59 1.50 -20.41 -5.74
C PRO A 59 2.42 -20.38 -4.51
N ALA A 60 2.24 -21.35 -3.64
CA ALA A 60 2.93 -21.42 -2.32
C ALA A 60 4.46 -21.40 -2.39
N SER A 61 5.02 -21.34 -3.58
CA SER A 61 6.46 -21.23 -3.90
C SER A 61 6.89 -19.80 -4.29
N ALA A 62 5.96 -18.83 -4.46
CA ALA A 62 6.37 -17.47 -4.75
C ALA A 62 6.90 -16.83 -3.46
N SER A 63 8.18 -16.55 -3.44
CA SER A 63 8.80 -15.73 -2.41
C SER A 63 8.07 -14.38 -2.36
N PRO A 64 7.82 -13.80 -1.17
CA PRO A 64 7.30 -12.43 -1.05
C PRO A 64 8.14 -11.40 -1.82
N TRP A 65 9.31 -11.80 -2.27
CA TRP A 65 10.33 -11.01 -2.94
C TRP A 65 10.32 -11.12 -4.48
N ASP A 66 9.54 -12.05 -5.06
CA ASP A 66 9.53 -12.29 -6.52
C ASP A 66 8.96 -11.08 -7.29
N GLY A 67 8.10 -10.28 -6.67
CA GLY A 67 7.61 -9.02 -7.23
C GLY A 67 8.66 -7.91 -7.21
N PHE A 68 9.63 -7.98 -6.34
CA PHE A 68 10.72 -7.00 -6.22
C PHE A 68 11.79 -7.17 -7.31
N ALA A 69 11.98 -8.40 -7.78
CA ALA A 69 12.96 -8.70 -8.82
C ALA A 69 12.45 -8.37 -10.24
N ALA A 70 11.13 -8.34 -10.45
CA ALA A 70 10.55 -8.17 -11.78
C ALA A 70 10.34 -6.70 -12.20
N GLY A 71 10.31 -5.76 -11.26
CA GLY A 71 10.00 -4.35 -11.53
C GLY A 71 11.18 -3.47 -11.92
N ASN A 72 12.40 -3.82 -11.54
CA ASN A 72 13.57 -2.94 -11.69
C ASN A 72 14.83 -3.60 -12.27
N ALA A 73 14.68 -4.68 -13.04
CA ALA A 73 15.83 -5.32 -13.71
C ALA A 73 16.33 -4.56 -14.95
N ALA A 74 15.79 -3.39 -15.27
CA ALA A 74 16.10 -2.67 -16.50
C ALA A 74 16.78 -1.32 -16.33
N ASP A 75 17.22 -0.92 -15.12
CA ASP A 75 17.95 0.35 -15.04
C ASP A 75 19.22 0.25 -14.22
N SER A 76 20.27 0.30 -15.01
CA SER A 76 21.62 0.86 -14.77
C SER A 76 22.43 0.37 -13.56
N ALA A 77 23.43 -0.37 -13.91
CA ALA A 77 24.70 -0.57 -13.20
C ALA A 77 25.53 0.74 -12.95
N ALA A 78 24.91 1.92 -12.88
CA ALA A 78 25.65 3.18 -12.89
C ALA A 78 25.33 4.18 -11.77
N ASP A 79 24.30 3.97 -10.93
CA ASP A 79 24.06 4.92 -9.84
C ASP A 79 23.46 4.17 -8.63
N SER A 80 24.33 3.55 -7.85
CA SER A 80 23.91 2.87 -6.62
C SER A 80 23.74 3.90 -5.51
N THR A 81 22.64 4.65 -5.55
CA THR A 81 22.18 5.43 -4.41
C THR A 81 22.09 4.50 -3.20
N PRO A 82 22.73 4.84 -2.09
CA PRO A 82 22.74 3.96 -0.92
C PRO A 82 21.31 3.81 -0.38
N ALA A 83 20.79 2.59 -0.42
CA ALA A 83 19.44 2.28 0.02
C ALA A 83 19.42 1.44 1.31
N ALA A 84 18.39 1.64 2.11
CA ALA A 84 18.07 0.85 3.28
C ALA A 84 16.70 0.19 3.12
N PHE A 85 16.60 -1.05 3.56
CA PHE A 85 15.33 -1.75 3.70
C PHE A 85 14.88 -1.67 5.16
N VAL A 86 13.71 -1.05 5.37
CA VAL A 86 13.08 -0.94 6.68
C VAL A 86 11.88 -1.87 6.71
N THR A 87 11.98 -2.96 7.47
CA THR A 87 10.90 -3.93 7.63
C THR A 87 10.23 -3.71 8.97
N ALA A 88 8.91 -3.51 8.96
CA ALA A 88 8.10 -3.35 10.17
C ALA A 88 7.01 -4.41 10.20
N VAL A 89 6.90 -5.13 11.32
CA VAL A 89 5.90 -6.19 11.53
C VAL A 89 5.28 -6.02 12.91
N GLY A 90 3.94 -6.08 12.99
CA GLY A 90 3.24 -5.94 14.27
C GLY A 90 1.74 -5.93 14.16
N LYS A 91 1.07 -5.55 15.25
CA LYS A 91 -0.39 -5.40 15.28
C LYS A 91 -0.83 -4.23 14.40
N ASN A 92 -1.83 -4.47 13.55
CA ASN A 92 -2.41 -3.41 12.75
C ASN A 92 -3.23 -2.46 13.62
N ARG A 93 -2.85 -1.19 13.64
CA ARG A 93 -3.57 -0.12 14.32
C ARG A 93 -3.49 1.18 13.52
N PRO A 94 -4.43 2.12 13.75
CA PRO A 94 -4.32 3.44 13.18
C PRO A 94 -2.97 4.10 13.52
N TYR A 95 -2.48 4.93 12.62
CA TYR A 95 -1.26 5.73 12.74
C TYR A 95 0.09 4.98 12.78
N VAL A 96 0.14 3.64 12.81
CA VAL A 96 1.41 2.91 12.84
C VAL A 96 2.29 3.24 11.63
N LEU A 97 1.69 3.31 10.44
CA LEU A 97 2.41 3.67 9.21
C LEU A 97 2.89 5.12 9.27
N ALA A 98 2.04 6.04 9.70
CA ALA A 98 2.39 7.46 9.83
C ALA A 98 3.55 7.68 10.82
N GLU A 99 3.56 6.95 11.95
CA GLU A 99 4.63 7.01 12.96
C GLU A 99 5.99 6.63 12.33
N ILE A 100 6.02 5.55 11.57
CA ILE A 100 7.25 5.06 10.92
C ILE A 100 7.70 6.01 9.81
N THR A 101 6.79 6.43 8.91
CA THR A 101 7.13 7.31 7.78
C THR A 101 7.55 8.70 8.25
N THR A 102 6.92 9.24 9.28
CA THR A 102 7.34 10.51 9.89
C THR A 102 8.77 10.41 10.40
N LYS A 103 9.12 9.33 11.10
CA LYS A 103 10.49 9.16 11.60
C LYS A 103 11.53 9.01 10.49
N ILE A 104 11.18 8.32 9.39
CA ILE A 104 12.05 8.25 8.21
C ILE A 104 12.28 9.65 7.63
N GLY A 105 11.21 10.45 7.49
CA GLY A 105 11.29 11.83 6.99
C GLY A 105 12.10 12.76 7.91
N GLU A 106 11.94 12.66 9.24
CA GLU A 106 12.74 13.42 10.21
C GLU A 106 14.25 13.14 10.10
N LEU A 107 14.61 11.95 9.66
CA LEU A 107 15.99 11.56 9.41
C LEU A 107 16.47 11.94 8.00
N ASN A 108 15.67 12.65 7.20
CA ASN A 108 15.91 12.98 5.79
C ASN A 108 16.06 11.73 4.88
N GLY A 109 15.42 10.61 5.24
CA GLY A 109 15.27 9.47 4.36
C GLY A 109 14.17 9.73 3.32
N ASP A 110 14.43 9.39 2.06
CA ASP A 110 13.44 9.47 0.98
C ASP A 110 12.90 8.08 0.67
N ILE A 111 11.57 7.93 0.69
CA ILE A 111 10.93 6.62 0.52
C ILE A 111 10.66 6.40 -0.97
N TYR A 112 11.32 5.40 -1.57
CA TYR A 112 11.14 5.05 -2.97
C TYR A 112 10.00 4.06 -3.19
N ASP A 113 9.81 3.14 -2.24
CA ASP A 113 8.78 2.12 -2.37
C ASP A 113 8.28 1.66 -1.02
N ILE A 114 6.99 1.29 -0.98
CA ILE A 114 6.32 0.74 0.20
C ILE A 114 5.50 -0.46 -0.23
N SER A 115 5.82 -1.62 0.34
CA SER A 115 5.00 -2.80 0.21
C SER A 115 4.38 -3.16 1.56
N GLN A 116 3.05 -3.17 1.65
CA GLN A 116 2.33 -3.47 2.89
C GLN A 116 1.33 -4.61 2.69
N ARG A 117 1.28 -5.52 3.64
CA ARG A 117 0.27 -6.56 3.75
C ARG A 117 -0.34 -6.56 5.14
N ILE A 118 -1.65 -6.77 5.21
CA ILE A 118 -2.39 -6.93 6.47
C ILE A 118 -3.02 -8.33 6.45
N ILE A 119 -2.67 -9.15 7.42
CA ILE A 119 -3.14 -10.53 7.53
C ILE A 119 -3.57 -10.76 8.98
N SER A 120 -4.83 -11.13 9.18
CA SER A 120 -5.38 -11.49 10.51
C SER A 120 -5.12 -10.45 11.60
N GLY A 121 -5.21 -9.15 11.26
CA GLY A 121 -5.01 -8.06 12.22
C GLY A 121 -3.55 -7.72 12.51
N TYR A 122 -2.61 -8.32 11.78
CA TYR A 122 -1.20 -7.95 11.80
C TYR A 122 -0.79 -7.32 10.48
N PHE A 123 0.11 -6.35 10.54
CA PHE A 123 0.71 -5.78 9.36
C PHE A 123 2.15 -6.27 9.16
N SER A 124 2.56 -6.34 7.92
CA SER A 124 3.95 -6.49 7.49
C SER A 124 4.21 -5.44 6.42
N THR A 125 5.12 -4.53 6.66
CA THR A 125 5.46 -3.44 5.74
C THR A 125 6.95 -3.42 5.49
N ILE A 126 7.33 -3.23 4.24
CA ILE A 126 8.71 -3.06 3.81
C ILE A 126 8.79 -1.70 3.12
N PHE A 127 9.73 -0.88 3.54
CA PHE A 127 10.08 0.38 2.91
C PHE A 127 11.44 0.26 2.25
N VAL A 128 11.57 0.77 1.04
CA VAL A 128 12.84 1.02 0.40
C VAL A 128 13.15 2.50 0.54
N VAL A 129 14.21 2.82 1.26
CA VAL A 129 14.55 4.20 1.64
C VAL A 129 15.91 4.58 1.07
N ASP A 130 15.97 5.67 0.32
CA ASP A 130 17.23 6.34 -0.01
C ASP A 130 17.79 7.00 1.24
N ILE A 131 19.01 6.65 1.57
CA ILE A 131 19.73 7.18 2.73
C ILE A 131 20.88 8.12 2.36
N SER A 132 20.97 8.56 1.11
CA SER A 132 22.03 9.46 0.64
C SER A 132 22.03 10.82 1.32
N ARG A 133 20.84 11.29 1.75
CA ARG A 133 20.65 12.59 2.43
C ARG A 133 20.45 12.48 3.93
N VAL A 134 20.52 11.27 4.47
CA VAL A 134 20.35 11.06 5.91
C VAL A 134 21.45 11.78 6.69
N SER A 135 21.05 12.52 7.72
CA SER A 135 21.94 13.40 8.50
C SER A 135 22.92 12.63 9.40
N THR A 136 22.71 11.30 9.55
CA THR A 136 23.54 10.42 10.38
C THR A 136 24.15 9.30 9.54
N ASP A 137 25.11 8.58 10.10
CA ASP A 137 25.57 7.33 9.50
C ASP A 137 24.48 6.25 9.50
N PHE A 138 24.68 5.20 8.72
CA PHE A 138 23.71 4.08 8.65
C PHE A 138 23.44 3.45 10.03
N ALA A 139 24.43 3.39 10.89
CA ALA A 139 24.27 2.83 12.24
C ALA A 139 23.37 3.70 13.11
N GLY A 140 23.47 5.02 13.01
CA GLY A 140 22.59 5.99 13.66
C GLY A 140 21.16 5.91 13.13
N PHE A 141 20.99 5.88 11.79
CA PHE A 141 19.70 5.71 11.14
C PHE A 141 19.00 4.42 11.61
N LYS A 142 19.71 3.29 11.53
CA LYS A 142 19.23 1.99 12.00
C LYS A 142 18.79 2.04 13.46
N ARG A 143 19.64 2.51 14.37
CA ARG A 143 19.36 2.57 15.81
C ARG A 143 18.13 3.43 16.09
N THR A 144 18.00 4.57 15.42
CA THR A 144 16.86 5.48 15.65
C THR A 144 15.54 4.88 15.21
N LEU A 145 15.50 4.19 14.06
CA LEU A 145 14.30 3.52 13.58
C LEU A 145 13.96 2.27 14.40
N GLU A 146 14.95 1.45 14.72
CA GLU A 146 14.74 0.25 15.53
C GLU A 146 14.30 0.59 16.96
N ALA A 147 14.66 1.76 17.48
CA ALA A 147 14.20 2.26 18.78
C ALA A 147 12.70 2.59 18.83
N LEU A 148 12.01 2.73 17.67
CA LEU A 148 10.56 2.84 17.63
C LEU A 148 9.86 1.52 17.95
N SER A 149 10.58 0.40 17.91
CA SER A 149 10.02 -0.92 18.22
C SER A 149 9.48 -0.95 19.63
N ARG A 150 8.24 -1.44 19.79
CA ARG A 150 7.58 -1.58 21.08
C ARG A 150 7.15 -3.02 21.29
N GLU A 151 7.54 -3.57 22.43
CA GLU A 151 7.11 -4.92 22.80
C GLU A 151 5.59 -5.02 22.85
N GLY A 152 5.04 -6.04 22.21
CA GLY A 152 3.60 -6.26 22.12
C GLY A 152 2.85 -5.41 21.07
N ASP A 153 3.51 -4.45 20.42
CA ASP A 153 2.94 -3.60 19.37
C ASP A 153 3.56 -3.94 18.00
N TYR A 154 4.74 -3.44 17.70
CA TYR A 154 5.44 -3.75 16.46
C TYR A 154 6.97 -3.76 16.62
N LYS A 155 7.63 -4.43 15.69
CA LYS A 155 9.09 -4.51 15.60
C LYS A 155 9.57 -3.96 14.26
N ILE A 156 10.62 -3.15 14.29
CA ILE A 156 11.33 -2.66 13.11
C ILE A 156 12.70 -3.32 13.01
N VAL A 157 13.07 -3.68 11.79
CA VAL A 157 14.41 -4.18 11.43
C VAL A 157 14.91 -3.37 10.25
N VAL A 158 16.09 -2.80 10.36
CA VAL A 158 16.71 -2.01 9.29
C VAL A 158 17.94 -2.75 8.75
N GLN A 159 17.96 -2.93 7.43
CA GLN A 159 19.03 -3.62 6.72
C GLN A 159 19.56 -2.75 5.58
N HIS A 160 20.88 -2.74 5.40
CA HIS A 160 21.51 -2.02 4.30
C HIS A 160 21.37 -2.84 3.00
N GLU A 161 21.17 -2.19 1.86
CA GLU A 161 21.05 -2.82 0.54
C GLU A 161 22.18 -3.81 0.24
N ARG A 162 23.40 -3.53 0.67
CA ARG A 162 24.55 -4.41 0.48
C ARG A 162 24.33 -5.82 1.01
N VAL A 163 23.53 -5.99 2.06
CA VAL A 163 23.20 -7.30 2.62
C VAL A 163 22.36 -8.11 1.64
N PHE A 164 21.37 -7.47 0.99
CA PHE A 164 20.55 -8.13 -0.03
C PHE A 164 21.36 -8.49 -1.27
N ARG A 165 22.20 -7.58 -1.75
CA ARG A 165 23.08 -7.87 -2.90
C ARG A 165 24.05 -9.01 -2.64
N ALA A 166 24.50 -9.17 -1.40
CA ALA A 166 25.39 -10.28 -1.02
C ALA A 166 24.68 -11.65 -1.03
N MET A 167 23.36 -11.67 -0.71
CA MET A 167 22.56 -12.89 -0.69
C MET A 167 22.11 -13.35 -2.08
N HIS A 168 22.09 -12.47 -3.08
CA HIS A 168 21.64 -12.77 -4.45
C HIS A 168 22.80 -13.06 -5.42
N ARG A 169 24.03 -13.15 -4.94
CA ARG A 169 25.18 -13.65 -5.72
C ARG A 169 25.34 -15.15 -5.51
N ILE A 170 24.41 -15.88 -6.12
CA ILE A 170 24.58 -17.33 -6.34
C ILE A 170 24.61 -17.54 -7.84
#